data_d74f0fd10a3703c342e05e3d0fdd0d33
#
_entry.id   d74f0fd10a3703c342e05e3d0fdd0d33
#
_cell.length_a   1.000
_cell.length_b   1.000
_cell.length_c   1.000
_cell.angle_alpha   90.00
_cell.angle_beta   90.00
_cell.angle_gamma   90.00
#
_symmetry.space_group_name_H-M   'P 1'
#
loop_
_entity.id
_entity.type
_entity.pdbx_description
1 polymer ?
#
loop_
_entity_poly.entity_id
_entity_poly.type
_entity_poly.pdbx_seq_one_letter_code
_entity_poly.pdbx_strand_id
1 'polypeptide(L)'
;MKVFIQNRDFRQLTINQWISMVGDTIFYLAFLNYVADASFAPLAILLITISETVPQVLQIFMGVLADFQHHRVLKYTVISFVKFVLYSIVALSLSGQPFSLWLVFFICLMNLLSDTLSYFSGAMLTPIFIRIIGKEHLTEAIG
;
A
#
# COMPACT_ATOMS: atom_id res chain seq x y z
N MET A 1 -16.17 -9.32 16.04
CA MET A 1 -17.17 -9.00 14.99
C MET A 1 -18.18 -7.92 15.38
N LYS A 2 -18.58 -7.77 16.63
CA LYS A 2 -19.56 -6.73 17.04
C LYS A 2 -19.10 -5.29 16.73
N VAL A 3 -17.81 -4.97 16.96
CA VAL A 3 -17.24 -3.63 16.72
C VAL A 3 -17.33 -3.23 15.25
N PHE A 4 -17.06 -4.15 14.32
CA PHE A 4 -17.14 -3.91 12.87
C PHE A 4 -18.56 -3.56 12.42
N ILE A 5 -19.58 -4.19 13.03
CA ILE A 5 -20.99 -3.95 12.69
C ILE A 5 -21.49 -2.64 13.30
N GLN A 6 -21.08 -2.34 14.53
CA GLN A 6 -21.60 -1.22 15.31
C GLN A 6 -20.93 0.12 15.00
N ASN A 7 -19.64 0.11 14.62
CA ASN A 7 -18.89 1.35 14.37
C ASN A 7 -18.70 1.59 12.88
N ARG A 8 -19.41 2.58 12.34
CA ARG A 8 -19.39 2.96 10.92
C ARG A 8 -18.00 3.41 10.46
N ASP A 9 -17.31 4.20 11.27
CA ASP A 9 -16.00 4.77 10.90
C ASP A 9 -14.94 3.68 10.87
N PHE A 10 -14.93 2.79 11.86
CA PHE A 10 -14.06 1.61 11.87
C PHE A 10 -14.27 0.72 10.64
N ARG A 11 -15.52 0.45 10.30
CA ARG A 11 -15.88 -0.37 9.13
C ARG A 11 -15.39 0.28 7.83
N GLN A 12 -15.63 1.58 7.64
CA GLN A 12 -15.19 2.28 6.43
C GLN A 12 -13.67 2.28 6.28
N LEU A 13 -12.93 2.56 7.35
CA LEU A 13 -11.47 2.53 7.33
C LEU A 13 -10.94 1.11 7.04
N THR A 14 -11.51 0.09 7.65
CA THR A 14 -11.12 -1.31 7.44
C THR A 14 -11.41 -1.77 6.01
N ILE A 15 -12.59 -1.45 5.47
CA ILE A 15 -12.93 -1.78 4.07
C ILE A 15 -11.99 -1.08 3.10
N ASN A 16 -11.69 0.20 3.30
CA ASN A 16 -10.76 0.93 2.46
C ASN A 16 -9.35 0.30 2.48
N GLN A 17 -8.90 -0.12 3.65
CA GLN A 17 -7.60 -0.80 3.80
C GLN A 17 -7.58 -2.15 3.07
N TRP A 18 -8.65 -2.94 3.18
CA TRP A 18 -8.76 -4.22 2.46
C TRP A 18 -8.80 -4.03 0.94
N ILE A 19 -9.58 -3.06 0.45
CA ILE A 19 -9.64 -2.74 -0.99
C ILE A 19 -8.25 -2.32 -1.50
N SER A 20 -7.53 -1.49 -0.75
CA SER A 20 -6.16 -1.10 -1.11
C SER A 20 -5.24 -2.32 -1.19
N MET A 21 -5.26 -3.20 -0.18
CA MET A 21 -4.43 -4.40 -0.13
C MET A 21 -4.72 -5.37 -1.27
N VAL A 22 -6.00 -5.58 -1.61
CA VAL A 22 -6.41 -6.39 -2.76
C VAL A 22 -5.92 -5.75 -4.07
N GLY A 23 -6.05 -4.43 -4.21
CA GLY A 23 -5.55 -3.68 -5.36
C GLY A 23 -4.02 -3.84 -5.54
N ASP A 24 -3.26 -3.67 -4.47
CA ASP A 24 -1.80 -3.85 -4.46
C ASP A 24 -1.42 -5.28 -4.87
N THR A 25 -2.12 -6.31 -4.36
CA THR A 25 -1.90 -7.71 -4.72
C THR A 25 -2.20 -8.01 -6.18
N ILE A 26 -3.34 -7.52 -6.70
CA ILE A 26 -3.72 -7.69 -8.11
C ILE A 26 -2.69 -7.01 -9.01
N PHE A 27 -2.26 -5.80 -8.67
CA PHE A 27 -1.23 -5.09 -9.39
C PHE A 27 0.07 -5.89 -9.45
N TYR A 28 0.56 -6.40 -8.32
CA TYR A 28 1.75 -7.23 -8.24
C TYR A 28 1.67 -8.47 -9.15
N LEU A 29 0.57 -9.23 -9.06
CA LEU A 29 0.37 -10.43 -9.87
C LEU A 29 0.26 -10.11 -11.37
N ALA A 30 -0.46 -9.05 -11.73
CA ALA A 30 -0.59 -8.60 -13.10
C ALA A 30 0.76 -8.16 -13.67
N PHE A 31 1.57 -7.45 -12.87
CA PHE A 31 2.88 -6.98 -13.29
C PHE A 31 3.89 -8.14 -13.43
N LEU A 32 3.89 -9.11 -12.52
CA LEU A 32 4.68 -10.33 -12.68
C LEU A 32 4.33 -11.09 -13.96
N ASN A 33 3.03 -11.26 -14.23
CA ASN A 33 2.59 -11.92 -15.45
C ASN A 33 2.98 -11.13 -16.72
N TYR A 34 2.91 -9.80 -16.65
CA TYR A 34 3.29 -8.92 -17.77
C TYR A 34 4.77 -9.02 -18.14
N VAL A 35 5.66 -9.24 -17.17
CA VAL A 35 7.11 -9.36 -17.43
C VAL A 35 7.59 -10.79 -17.70
N ALA A 36 6.74 -11.79 -17.47
CA ALA A 36 7.13 -13.20 -17.49
C ALA A 36 7.70 -13.66 -18.86
N ASP A 37 7.15 -13.14 -19.97
CA ASP A 37 7.55 -13.51 -21.33
C ASP A 37 8.66 -12.61 -21.91
N ALA A 38 9.20 -11.67 -21.11
CA ALA A 38 10.24 -10.78 -21.57
C ALA A 38 11.62 -11.47 -21.64
N SER A 39 12.45 -11.07 -22.59
CA SER A 39 13.85 -11.55 -22.68
C SER A 39 14.69 -11.23 -21.43
N PHE A 40 14.30 -10.20 -20.68
CA PHE A 40 14.93 -9.76 -19.41
C PHE A 40 14.08 -10.13 -18.17
N ALA A 41 13.16 -11.10 -18.28
CA ALA A 41 12.29 -11.52 -17.18
C ALA A 41 12.99 -11.79 -15.84
N PRO A 42 14.15 -12.50 -15.78
CA PRO A 42 14.83 -12.74 -14.50
C PRO A 42 15.23 -11.45 -13.78
N LEU A 43 15.72 -10.46 -14.51
CA LEU A 43 16.10 -9.16 -13.95
C LEU A 43 14.85 -8.34 -13.54
N ALA A 44 13.81 -8.37 -14.35
CA ALA A 44 12.55 -7.72 -14.05
C ALA A 44 11.89 -8.28 -12.77
N ILE A 45 11.84 -9.60 -12.62
CA ILE A 45 11.31 -10.27 -11.42
C ILE A 45 12.15 -9.91 -10.19
N LEU A 46 13.48 -9.84 -10.32
CA LEU A 46 14.34 -9.40 -9.23
C LEU A 46 14.01 -7.96 -8.79
N LEU A 47 13.86 -7.03 -9.74
CA LEU A 47 13.49 -5.64 -9.44
C LEU A 47 12.13 -5.54 -8.76
N ILE A 48 11.14 -6.30 -9.23
CA ILE A 48 9.81 -6.37 -8.63
C ILE A 48 9.90 -6.89 -7.20
N THR A 49 10.63 -7.97 -6.97
CA THR A 49 10.81 -8.54 -5.63
C THR A 49 11.49 -7.55 -4.67
N ILE A 50 12.49 -6.81 -5.14
CA ILE A 50 13.13 -5.76 -4.35
C ILE A 50 12.13 -4.65 -4.03
N SER A 51 11.35 -4.19 -5.00
CA SER A 51 10.36 -3.11 -4.78
C SER A 51 9.29 -3.47 -3.77
N GLU A 52 8.94 -4.74 -3.63
CA GLU A 52 8.00 -5.26 -2.62
C GLU A 52 8.66 -5.45 -1.24
N THR A 53 9.90 -5.94 -1.22
CA THR A 53 10.58 -6.31 0.03
C THR A 53 11.12 -5.09 0.78
N VAL A 54 11.66 -4.10 0.06
CA VAL A 54 12.25 -2.90 0.68
C VAL A 54 11.25 -2.13 1.55
N PRO A 55 10.01 -1.84 1.12
CA PRO A 55 9.03 -1.17 1.97
C PRO A 55 8.69 -1.96 3.24
N GLN A 56 8.67 -3.31 3.17
CA GLN A 56 8.43 -4.16 4.34
C GLN A 56 9.54 -4.00 5.40
N VAL A 57 10.79 -3.92 4.98
CA VAL A 57 11.91 -3.64 5.89
C VAL A 57 11.81 -2.23 6.48
N LEU A 58 11.41 -1.25 5.66
CA LEU A 58 11.23 0.13 6.08
C LEU A 58 10.02 0.33 7.02
N GLN A 59 9.12 -0.62 7.12
CA GLN A 59 7.90 -0.54 7.93
C GLN A 59 8.17 -0.13 9.38
N ILE A 60 9.25 -0.62 9.99
CA ILE A 60 9.64 -0.28 11.36
C ILE A 60 9.90 1.23 11.49
N PHE A 61 10.65 1.80 10.54
CA PHE A 61 10.93 3.23 10.52
C PHE A 61 9.67 4.05 10.25
N MET A 62 8.79 3.56 9.37
CA MET A 62 7.51 4.20 9.06
C MET A 62 6.59 4.22 10.28
N GLY A 63 6.61 3.18 11.13
CA GLY A 63 5.90 3.15 12.39
C GLY A 63 6.34 4.28 13.33
N VAL A 64 7.65 4.41 13.54
CA VAL A 64 8.22 5.48 14.38
C VAL A 64 7.86 6.87 13.83
N LEU A 65 7.98 7.08 12.52
CA LEU A 65 7.62 8.37 11.89
C LEU A 65 6.12 8.68 12.03
N ALA A 66 5.26 7.65 11.97
CA ALA A 66 3.83 7.79 12.12
C ALA A 66 3.42 8.24 13.54
N ASP A 67 4.16 7.85 14.57
CA ASP A 67 3.85 8.20 15.96
C ASP A 67 3.96 9.71 16.21
N PHE A 68 4.87 10.38 15.54
CA PHE A 68 5.05 11.85 15.65
C PHE A 68 4.04 12.66 14.84
N GLN A 69 3.11 12.01 14.11
CA GLN A 69 2.22 12.71 13.21
C GLN A 69 0.97 13.25 13.89
N HIS A 70 0.65 14.52 13.59
CA HIS A 70 -0.60 15.17 13.94
C HIS A 70 -1.53 15.18 12.71
N HIS A 71 -2.84 15.36 12.90
CA HIS A 71 -3.85 15.37 11.82
C HIS A 71 -3.84 14.11 10.94
N ARG A 72 -3.80 12.94 11.56
CA ARG A 72 -3.61 11.64 10.91
C ARG A 72 -4.62 11.34 9.81
N VAL A 73 -5.91 11.68 10.02
CA VAL A 73 -6.98 11.45 9.02
C VAL A 73 -6.75 12.25 7.74
N LEU A 74 -6.39 13.54 7.87
CA LEU A 74 -6.09 14.38 6.72
C LEU A 74 -4.90 13.83 5.93
N LYS A 75 -3.83 13.46 6.63
CA LYS A 75 -2.63 12.88 6.00
C LYS A 75 -2.93 11.54 5.31
N TYR A 76 -3.74 10.69 5.91
CA TYR A 76 -4.20 9.47 5.28
C TYR A 76 -4.93 9.74 3.96
N THR A 77 -5.83 10.73 3.93
CA THR A 77 -6.55 11.12 2.70
C THR A 77 -5.59 11.63 1.63
N VAL A 78 -4.62 12.49 2.01
CA VAL A 78 -3.61 13.00 1.08
C VAL A 78 -2.76 11.86 0.51
N ILE A 79 -2.30 10.93 1.35
CA ILE A 79 -1.52 9.77 0.92
C ILE A 79 -2.32 8.90 -0.05
N SER A 80 -3.60 8.64 0.25
CA SER A 80 -4.48 7.87 -0.64
C SER A 80 -4.63 8.54 -2.02
N PHE A 81 -4.71 9.87 -2.05
CA PHE A 81 -4.75 10.62 -3.30
C PHE A 81 -3.40 10.53 -4.05
N VAL A 82 -2.27 10.64 -3.35
CA VAL A 82 -0.94 10.48 -3.95
C VAL A 82 -0.79 9.08 -4.55
N LYS A 83 -1.20 8.02 -3.84
CA LYS A 83 -1.20 6.65 -4.39
C LYS A 83 -2.05 6.53 -5.65
N PHE A 84 -3.24 7.11 -5.65
CA PHE A 84 -4.09 7.14 -6.84
C PHE A 84 -3.38 7.77 -8.04
N VAL A 85 -2.70 8.90 -7.84
CA VAL A 85 -1.92 9.57 -8.89
C VAL A 85 -0.75 8.69 -9.37
N LEU A 86 0.00 8.06 -8.46
CA LEU A 86 1.10 7.15 -8.80
C LEU A 86 0.62 5.99 -9.67
N TYR A 87 -0.45 5.30 -9.28
CA TYR A 87 -1.01 4.20 -10.09
C TYR A 87 -1.59 4.67 -11.42
N SER A 88 -2.17 5.88 -11.48
CA SER A 88 -2.62 6.47 -12.75
C SER A 88 -1.46 6.72 -13.70
N ILE A 89 -0.33 7.22 -13.20
CA ILE A 89 0.91 7.41 -13.99
C ILE A 89 1.42 6.07 -14.51
N VAL A 90 1.43 5.03 -13.67
CA VAL A 90 1.84 3.67 -14.09
C VAL A 90 0.92 3.13 -15.19
N ALA A 91 -0.40 3.24 -15.02
CA ALA A 91 -1.37 2.78 -16.01
C ALA A 91 -1.20 3.48 -17.36
N LEU A 92 -0.99 4.80 -17.35
CA LEU A 92 -0.71 5.58 -18.57
C LEU A 92 0.62 5.19 -19.22
N SER A 93 1.64 4.93 -18.42
CA SER A 93 2.96 4.50 -18.93
C SER A 93 2.90 3.14 -19.59
N LEU A 94 2.12 2.20 -19.06
CA LEU A 94 1.91 0.87 -19.64
C LEU A 94 1.15 0.93 -20.99
N SER A 95 0.23 1.88 -21.15
CA SER A 95 -0.56 2.00 -22.38
C SER A 95 0.16 2.74 -23.52
N GLY A 96 1.16 3.56 -23.21
CA GLY A 96 1.78 4.47 -24.17
C GLY A 96 3.24 4.19 -24.56
N GLN A 97 3.92 3.32 -23.83
CA GLN A 97 5.37 3.08 -24.02
C GLN A 97 5.66 1.65 -24.48
N PRO A 98 6.68 1.45 -25.35
CA PRO A 98 7.14 0.12 -25.67
C PRO A 98 7.68 -0.58 -24.44
N PHE A 99 7.46 -1.89 -24.36
CA PHE A 99 7.94 -2.72 -23.26
C PHE A 99 9.47 -2.70 -23.21
N SER A 100 10.02 -2.19 -22.12
CA SER A 100 11.46 -2.03 -21.93
C SER A 100 11.85 -2.20 -20.46
N LEU A 101 13.12 -2.55 -20.21
CA LEU A 101 13.64 -2.66 -18.86
C LEU A 101 13.55 -1.33 -18.07
N TRP A 102 13.69 -0.21 -18.76
CA TRP A 102 13.52 1.12 -18.15
C TRP A 102 12.10 1.38 -17.65
N LEU A 103 11.11 0.92 -18.41
CA LEU A 103 9.71 0.99 -17.99
C LEU A 103 9.47 0.14 -16.73
N VAL A 104 10.02 -1.08 -16.68
CA VAL A 104 9.95 -1.94 -15.50
C VAL A 104 10.59 -1.27 -14.29
N PHE A 105 11.79 -0.71 -14.43
CA PHE A 105 12.46 0.01 -13.36
C PHE A 105 11.63 1.20 -12.85
N PHE A 106 11.05 1.97 -13.76
CA PHE A 106 10.19 3.10 -13.41
C PHE A 106 8.95 2.64 -12.63
N ILE A 107 8.29 1.57 -13.07
CA ILE A 107 7.11 1.01 -12.40
C ILE A 107 7.49 0.49 -11.00
N CYS A 108 8.61 -0.23 -10.87
CA CYS A 108 9.12 -0.69 -9.58
C CYS A 108 9.39 0.47 -8.61
N LEU A 109 9.92 1.58 -9.11
CA LEU A 109 10.15 2.77 -8.29
C LEU A 109 8.83 3.39 -7.80
N MET A 110 7.83 3.49 -8.68
CA MET A 110 6.48 3.99 -8.32
C MET A 110 5.80 3.06 -7.31
N ASN A 111 5.91 1.75 -7.49
CA ASN A 111 5.40 0.75 -6.55
C ASN A 111 6.07 0.86 -5.18
N LEU A 112 7.39 0.92 -5.13
CA LEU A 112 8.16 1.08 -3.90
C LEU A 112 7.72 2.32 -3.11
N LEU A 113 7.51 3.45 -3.79
CA LEU A 113 7.00 4.68 -3.15
C LEU A 113 5.58 4.47 -2.63
N SER A 114 4.70 3.87 -3.45
CA SER A 114 3.31 3.59 -3.06
C SER A 114 3.23 2.71 -1.83
N ASP A 115 4.01 1.64 -1.76
CA ASP A 115 4.00 0.69 -0.64
C ASP A 115 4.60 1.29 0.63
N THR A 116 5.67 2.07 0.49
CA THR A 116 6.23 2.82 1.63
C THR A 116 5.18 3.77 2.22
N LEU A 117 4.42 4.48 1.37
CA LEU A 117 3.31 5.32 1.81
C LEU A 117 2.17 4.51 2.43
N SER A 118 1.92 3.29 1.95
CA SER A 118 0.92 2.37 2.52
C SER A 118 1.28 1.95 3.93
N TYR A 119 2.53 1.54 4.18
CA TYR A 119 3.00 1.19 5.52
C TYR A 119 2.96 2.38 6.48
N PHE A 120 3.37 3.56 6.01
CA PHE A 120 3.28 4.78 6.81
C PHE A 120 1.83 5.15 7.16
N SER A 121 0.93 5.10 6.20
CA SER A 121 -0.49 5.41 6.42
C SER A 121 -1.18 4.38 7.31
N GLY A 122 -0.86 3.10 7.15
CA GLY A 122 -1.34 2.02 8.02
C GLY A 122 -0.91 2.20 9.46
N ALA A 123 0.37 2.54 9.69
CA ALA A 123 0.89 2.83 11.02
C ALA A 123 0.20 4.04 11.68
N MET A 124 -0.13 5.09 10.91
CA MET A 124 -0.90 6.24 11.42
C MET A 124 -2.33 5.87 11.83
N LEU A 125 -2.96 4.88 11.19
CA LEU A 125 -4.33 4.46 11.52
C LEU A 125 -4.41 3.61 12.79
N THR A 126 -3.35 2.89 13.15
CA THR A 126 -3.33 1.99 14.31
C THR A 126 -3.82 2.66 15.61
N PRO A 127 -3.34 3.85 16.03
CA PRO A 127 -3.85 4.50 17.23
C PRO A 127 -5.30 4.99 17.12
N ILE A 128 -5.75 5.27 15.88
CA ILE A 128 -7.15 5.64 15.63
C ILE A 128 -8.03 4.42 15.85
N PHE A 129 -7.64 3.25 15.33
CA PHE A 129 -8.34 1.98 15.58
C PHE A 129 -8.41 1.66 17.08
N ILE A 130 -7.30 1.78 17.79
CA ILE A 130 -7.26 1.55 19.26
C ILE A 130 -8.22 2.48 19.99
N ARG A 131 -8.29 3.74 19.59
CA ARG A 131 -9.20 4.73 20.19
C ARG A 131 -10.67 4.47 19.89
N ILE A 132 -10.99 4.01 18.68
CA ILE A 132 -12.36 3.73 18.24
C ILE A 132 -12.89 2.44 18.88
N ILE A 133 -12.06 1.41 18.97
CA ILE A 133 -12.44 0.07 19.47
C ILE A 133 -12.52 0.07 21.00
N GLY A 134 -11.73 0.92 21.68
CA GLY A 134 -11.54 0.85 23.12
C GLY A 134 -10.57 -0.29 23.51
N LYS A 135 -9.85 -0.10 24.60
CA LYS A 135 -8.83 -1.07 25.05
C LYS A 135 -9.41 -2.45 25.39
N GLU A 136 -10.70 -2.50 25.79
CA GLU A 136 -11.38 -3.73 26.22
C GLU A 136 -11.73 -4.69 25.08
N HIS A 137 -11.86 -4.17 23.87
CA HIS A 137 -12.23 -4.97 22.67
C HIS A 137 -11.08 -5.15 21.66
N LEU A 138 -9.87 -4.74 22.03
CA LEU A 138 -8.71 -4.82 21.14
C LEU A 138 -8.36 -6.25 20.77
N THR A 139 -8.41 -7.17 21.73
CA THR A 139 -8.13 -8.60 21.54
C THR A 139 -9.18 -9.26 20.63
N GLU A 140 -10.44 -8.83 20.72
CA GLU A 140 -11.55 -9.36 19.88
C GLU A 140 -11.52 -8.82 18.45
N ALA A 141 -10.83 -7.68 18.21
CA ALA A 141 -10.74 -7.03 16.91
C ALA A 141 -9.51 -7.46 16.11
N ILE A 142 -8.46 -7.94 16.80
CA ILE A 142 -7.18 -8.36 16.18
C ILE A 142 -7.12 -9.88 15.99
N GLY A 143 -7.87 -10.65 16.77
CA GLY A 143 -7.98 -12.12 16.65
C GLY A 143 -9.14 -12.53 15.80
#